data_382f20873c6c0c211da2239bd8e21df6
#
_entry.id   382f20873c6c0c211da2239bd8e21df6
#
_cell.length_a   1.000
_cell.length_b   1.000
_cell.length_c   1.000
_cell.angle_alpha   90.00
_cell.angle_beta   90.00
_cell.angle_gamma   90.00
#
_symmetry.space_group_name_H-M   'P 1'
#
loop_
_entity.id
_entity.type
_entity.pdbx_description
1 polymer ?
#
loop_
_entity_poly.entity_id
_entity_poly.type
_entity_poly.pdbx_seq_one_letter_code
_entity_poly.pdbx_strand_id
1 'polypeptide(L)'
;MEAKIPALRNTNEISVDTLVETLKKENYLIAKNPFVPKDDNERKERCEKILKIQANGLATRVRSTHIHNLVIGISGGLDSTLALLVAHEAKKIVPEIHIIAYTLPNHGNTTSLTYNNAINLMKALNVEAREVAIGEGVKLHLEELGHGNQYNGEGDTTYENAQARERTQVLMDIANREAGMVIGTGDMSELALGWATYNGDHMSMYGVNASVPKTLVRHLVQHA
;
A
#
# COMPACT_ATOMS: atom_id res chain seq x y z
N MET A 1 -29.21 -7.32 -33.19
CA MET A 1 -30.33 -7.53 -32.26
C MET A 1 -29.82 -7.10 -30.86
N GLU A 2 -30.04 -5.84 -30.51
CA GLU A 2 -29.65 -5.32 -29.20
C GLU A 2 -30.66 -5.81 -28.15
N ALA A 3 -30.18 -6.57 -27.19
CA ALA A 3 -31.00 -6.99 -26.06
C ALA A 3 -31.27 -5.78 -25.17
N LYS A 4 -32.48 -5.19 -25.26
CA LYS A 4 -32.94 -4.16 -24.32
C LYS A 4 -33.13 -4.79 -22.96
N ILE A 5 -32.33 -4.41 -21.99
CA ILE A 5 -32.48 -4.78 -20.59
C ILE A 5 -33.64 -3.95 -20.00
N PRO A 6 -34.79 -4.55 -19.65
CA PRO A 6 -35.97 -3.80 -19.19
C PRO A 6 -35.83 -3.16 -17.81
N ALA A 7 -34.81 -3.52 -17.03
CA ALA A 7 -34.66 -3.12 -15.63
C ALA A 7 -34.13 -1.70 -15.39
N LEU A 8 -33.71 -0.98 -16.42
CA LEU A 8 -33.12 0.37 -16.26
C LEU A 8 -34.10 1.54 -16.43
N ARG A 9 -35.40 1.26 -16.56
CA ARG A 9 -36.40 2.31 -16.82
C ARG A 9 -36.89 3.11 -15.59
N ASN A 10 -36.44 2.81 -14.38
CA ASN A 10 -36.87 3.49 -13.15
C ASN A 10 -35.68 3.89 -12.24
N THR A 11 -34.51 4.16 -12.79
CA THR A 11 -33.46 4.84 -12.03
C THR A 11 -33.71 6.34 -12.06
N ASN A 12 -34.11 6.90 -10.92
CA ASN A 12 -34.08 8.35 -10.75
C ASN A 12 -32.60 8.76 -10.79
N GLU A 13 -32.21 9.51 -11.81
CA GLU A 13 -30.92 10.20 -11.82
C GLU A 13 -30.91 11.22 -10.70
N ILE A 14 -30.25 10.92 -9.59
CA ILE A 14 -30.00 11.89 -8.53
C ILE A 14 -28.68 12.54 -8.88
N SER A 15 -28.68 13.82 -9.25
CA SER A 15 -27.44 14.56 -9.44
C SER A 15 -26.67 14.67 -8.12
N VAL A 16 -25.33 14.70 -8.19
CA VAL A 16 -24.47 14.87 -7.01
C VAL A 16 -24.85 16.17 -6.27
N ASP A 17 -25.23 17.22 -6.99
CA ASP A 17 -25.64 18.49 -6.42
C ASP A 17 -26.95 18.36 -5.61
N THR A 18 -27.93 17.61 -6.12
CA THR A 18 -29.18 17.31 -5.41
C THR A 18 -28.90 16.51 -4.11
N LEU A 19 -27.98 15.54 -4.16
CA LEU A 19 -27.58 14.80 -2.97
C LEU A 19 -26.91 15.70 -1.93
N VAL A 20 -25.99 16.59 -2.35
CA VAL A 20 -25.32 17.55 -1.48
C VAL A 20 -26.31 18.54 -0.86
N GLU A 21 -27.28 19.06 -1.63
CA GLU A 21 -28.33 19.93 -1.11
C GLU A 21 -29.26 19.22 -0.10
N THR A 22 -29.61 17.97 -0.36
CA THR A 22 -30.40 17.14 0.56
C THR A 22 -29.67 16.90 1.86
N LEU A 23 -28.39 16.53 1.80
CA LEU A 23 -27.53 16.35 2.98
C LEU A 23 -27.36 17.63 3.81
N LYS A 24 -27.28 18.80 3.15
CA LYS A 24 -27.25 20.10 3.84
C LYS A 24 -28.57 20.42 4.53
N LYS A 25 -29.72 20.14 3.89
CA LYS A 25 -31.06 20.37 4.47
C LYS A 25 -31.34 19.48 5.67
N GLU A 26 -30.86 18.27 5.67
CA GLU A 26 -31.06 17.29 6.74
C GLU A 26 -30.06 17.42 7.90
N ASN A 27 -29.19 18.45 7.90
CA ASN A 27 -28.15 18.67 8.90
C ASN A 27 -27.28 17.42 9.18
N TYR A 28 -26.97 16.63 8.16
CA TYR A 28 -26.09 15.50 8.28
C TYR A 28 -24.66 15.99 8.59
N LEU A 29 -24.29 15.93 9.85
CA LEU A 29 -22.92 16.23 10.31
C LEU A 29 -22.03 15.01 10.07
N ILE A 30 -21.44 14.95 8.88
CA ILE A 30 -20.42 13.94 8.58
C ILE A 30 -19.11 14.40 9.22
N ALA A 31 -18.56 13.59 10.13
CA ALA A 31 -17.26 13.88 10.73
C ALA A 31 -16.17 13.87 9.66
N LYS A 32 -15.30 14.90 9.65
CA LYS A 32 -14.19 15.00 8.68
C LYS A 32 -13.25 13.80 8.70
N ASN A 33 -13.01 13.24 9.89
CA ASN A 33 -12.15 12.07 10.10
C ASN A 33 -12.91 11.02 10.95
N PRO A 34 -13.88 10.28 10.38
CA PRO A 34 -14.77 9.42 11.15
C PRO A 34 -14.05 8.24 11.83
N PHE A 35 -12.89 7.84 11.33
CA PHE A 35 -12.13 6.71 11.85
C PHE A 35 -11.09 7.11 12.91
N VAL A 36 -10.83 8.42 13.08
CA VAL A 36 -9.82 8.92 14.01
C VAL A 36 -10.51 9.50 15.25
N PRO A 37 -10.34 8.91 16.44
CA PRO A 37 -10.86 9.46 17.68
C PRO A 37 -10.34 10.87 17.94
N LYS A 38 -11.22 11.75 18.44
CA LYS A 38 -10.84 13.12 18.80
C LYS A 38 -10.02 13.16 20.08
N ASP A 39 -10.35 12.30 21.05
CA ASP A 39 -9.62 12.18 22.30
C ASP A 39 -8.28 11.47 22.09
N ASP A 40 -7.22 11.99 22.70
CA ASP A 40 -5.87 11.51 22.50
C ASP A 40 -5.63 10.15 23.15
N ASN A 41 -6.25 9.90 24.33
CA ASN A 41 -6.10 8.61 25.02
C ASN A 41 -6.86 7.52 24.28
N GLU A 42 -8.10 7.81 23.85
CA GLU A 42 -8.89 6.89 23.01
C GLU A 42 -8.15 6.57 21.70
N ARG A 43 -7.56 7.59 21.08
CA ARG A 43 -6.78 7.39 19.84
C ARG A 43 -5.56 6.50 20.06
N LYS A 44 -4.81 6.73 21.14
CA LYS A 44 -3.66 5.91 21.51
C LYS A 44 -4.06 4.45 21.75
N GLU A 45 -5.08 4.22 22.56
CA GLU A 45 -5.61 2.88 22.84
C GLU A 45 -6.09 2.17 21.57
N ARG A 46 -6.77 2.90 20.67
CA ARG A 46 -7.22 2.37 19.38
C ARG A 46 -6.06 1.99 18.48
N CYS A 47 -5.03 2.84 18.38
CA CYS A 47 -3.82 2.55 17.61
C CYS A 47 -3.12 1.28 18.11
N GLU A 48 -2.95 1.15 19.42
CA GLU A 48 -2.35 -0.04 20.05
C GLU A 48 -3.14 -1.32 19.71
N LYS A 49 -4.48 -1.27 19.82
CA LYS A 49 -5.34 -2.40 19.47
C LYS A 49 -5.23 -2.78 17.99
N ILE A 50 -5.21 -1.80 17.09
CA ILE A 50 -5.12 -2.05 15.65
C ILE A 50 -3.77 -2.66 15.30
N LEU A 51 -2.67 -2.13 15.80
CA LEU A 51 -1.33 -2.70 15.56
C LEU A 51 -1.24 -4.15 16.07
N LYS A 52 -1.80 -4.44 17.25
CA LYS A 52 -1.88 -5.81 17.77
C LYS A 52 -2.71 -6.73 16.85
N ILE A 53 -3.84 -6.25 16.32
CA ILE A 53 -4.67 -7.04 15.39
C ILE A 53 -3.91 -7.33 14.11
N GLN A 54 -3.27 -6.32 13.50
CA GLN A 54 -2.48 -6.47 12.28
C GLN A 54 -1.31 -7.45 12.50
N ALA A 55 -0.55 -7.29 13.58
CA ALA A 55 0.59 -8.16 13.90
C ALA A 55 0.17 -9.62 14.15
N ASN A 56 -0.92 -9.83 14.90
CA ASN A 56 -1.45 -11.18 15.14
C ASN A 56 -2.00 -11.82 13.86
N GLY A 57 -2.66 -11.04 12.98
CA GLY A 57 -3.13 -11.51 11.68
C GLY A 57 -1.97 -12.02 10.82
N LEU A 58 -0.89 -11.23 10.71
CA LEU A 58 0.30 -11.62 9.97
C LEU A 58 1.01 -12.83 10.61
N ALA A 59 1.18 -12.84 11.93
CA ALA A 59 1.76 -13.96 12.67
C ALA A 59 0.98 -15.27 12.45
N THR A 60 -0.36 -15.17 12.45
CA THR A 60 -1.23 -16.33 12.16
C THR A 60 -1.03 -16.80 10.72
N ARG A 61 -0.93 -15.90 9.76
CA ARG A 61 -0.67 -16.24 8.35
C ARG A 61 0.67 -16.97 8.20
N VAL A 62 1.74 -16.45 8.81
CA VAL A 62 3.07 -17.08 8.81
C VAL A 62 3.01 -18.50 9.38
N ARG A 63 2.39 -18.69 10.53
CA ARG A 63 2.24 -20.02 11.15
C ARG A 63 1.46 -21.00 10.27
N SER A 64 0.38 -20.54 9.64
CA SER A 64 -0.48 -21.41 8.82
C SER A 64 0.15 -21.80 7.48
N THR A 65 1.01 -20.95 6.92
CA THR A 65 1.70 -21.23 5.64
C THR A 65 3.09 -21.83 5.82
N HIS A 66 3.65 -21.76 7.02
CA HIS A 66 5.06 -22.10 7.31
C HIS A 66 6.06 -21.30 6.48
N ILE A 67 5.68 -20.11 5.96
CA ILE A 67 6.54 -19.19 5.23
C ILE A 67 7.03 -18.13 6.21
N HIS A 68 8.33 -18.14 6.52
CA HIS A 68 8.93 -17.25 7.51
C HIS A 68 9.63 -16.02 6.89
N ASN A 69 9.98 -16.07 5.61
CA ASN A 69 10.59 -14.94 4.91
C ASN A 69 9.52 -13.97 4.43
N LEU A 70 9.55 -12.73 4.93
CA LEU A 70 8.64 -11.66 4.54
C LEU A 70 9.37 -10.65 3.65
N VAL A 71 8.94 -10.52 2.41
CA VAL A 71 9.49 -9.59 1.43
C VAL A 71 8.61 -8.35 1.37
N ILE A 72 9.19 -7.17 1.61
CA ILE A 72 8.45 -5.91 1.70
C ILE A 72 9.14 -4.84 0.86
N GLY A 73 8.39 -4.19 -0.03
CA GLY A 73 8.85 -2.99 -0.74
C GLY A 73 8.69 -1.74 0.13
N ILE A 74 9.78 -0.99 0.35
CA ILE A 74 9.80 0.21 1.18
C ILE A 74 10.02 1.44 0.29
N SER A 75 8.95 2.20 0.09
CA SER A 75 8.96 3.43 -0.70
C SER A 75 9.45 4.67 0.09
N GLY A 76 9.49 4.58 1.42
CA GLY A 76 9.71 5.72 2.32
C GLY A 76 8.44 6.52 2.62
N GLY A 77 7.27 6.08 2.15
CA GLY A 77 5.95 6.60 2.49
C GLY A 77 5.34 5.94 3.74
N LEU A 78 4.24 6.52 4.24
CA LEU A 78 3.61 6.07 5.49
C LEU A 78 3.07 4.63 5.42
N ASP A 79 2.54 4.20 4.28
CA ASP A 79 1.92 2.88 4.14
C ASP A 79 2.96 1.77 4.22
N SER A 80 4.08 1.92 3.50
CA SER A 80 5.20 0.98 3.59
C SER A 80 5.88 1.01 4.95
N THR A 81 5.92 2.18 5.60
CA THR A 81 6.40 2.32 6.98
C THR A 81 5.51 1.52 7.93
N LEU A 82 4.19 1.68 7.87
CA LEU A 82 3.26 0.92 8.71
C LEU A 82 3.38 -0.58 8.46
N ALA A 83 3.47 -1.02 7.20
CA ALA A 83 3.62 -2.44 6.87
C ALA A 83 4.89 -3.04 7.49
N LEU A 84 6.01 -2.32 7.46
CA LEU A 84 7.26 -2.77 8.06
C LEU A 84 7.17 -2.81 9.60
N LEU A 85 6.53 -1.82 10.24
CA LEU A 85 6.28 -1.82 11.67
C LEU A 85 5.41 -3.01 12.10
N VAL A 86 4.34 -3.30 11.36
CA VAL A 86 3.48 -4.48 11.62
C VAL A 86 4.27 -5.79 11.48
N ALA A 87 5.12 -5.90 10.47
CA ALA A 87 5.99 -7.08 10.31
C ALA A 87 6.99 -7.22 11.46
N HIS A 88 7.54 -6.10 11.93
CA HIS A 88 8.42 -6.07 13.09
C HIS A 88 7.68 -6.50 14.38
N GLU A 89 6.46 -6.04 14.61
CA GLU A 89 5.62 -6.50 15.74
C GLU A 89 5.23 -7.98 15.60
N ALA A 90 4.92 -8.45 14.38
CA ALA A 90 4.65 -9.87 14.15
C ALA A 90 5.85 -10.77 14.46
N LYS A 91 7.08 -10.30 14.19
CA LYS A 91 8.31 -11.01 14.56
C LYS A 91 8.48 -11.19 16.07
N LYS A 92 7.96 -10.27 16.90
CA LYS A 92 7.96 -10.46 18.36
C LYS A 92 7.05 -11.62 18.79
N ILE A 93 6.02 -11.93 17.98
CA ILE A 93 5.05 -13.02 18.23
C ILE A 93 5.57 -14.35 17.63
N VAL A 94 6.25 -14.28 16.48
CA VAL A 94 6.85 -15.42 15.77
C VAL A 94 8.30 -15.08 15.48
N PRO A 95 9.25 -15.42 16.40
CA PRO A 95 10.67 -15.02 16.29
C PRO A 95 11.38 -15.55 15.03
N GLU A 96 10.85 -16.61 14.43
CA GLU A 96 11.38 -17.21 13.20
C GLU A 96 11.16 -16.34 11.96
N ILE A 97 10.31 -15.30 12.05
CA ILE A 97 10.13 -14.35 10.95
C ILE A 97 11.44 -13.67 10.61
N HIS A 98 11.78 -13.75 9.32
CA HIS A 98 12.88 -13.04 8.70
C HIS A 98 12.32 -11.96 7.76
N ILE A 99 12.60 -10.69 8.05
CA ILE A 99 12.11 -9.56 7.28
C ILE A 99 13.20 -9.12 6.30
N ILE A 100 12.89 -9.17 5.00
CA ILE A 100 13.75 -8.74 3.90
C ILE A 100 13.09 -7.53 3.25
N ALA A 101 13.58 -6.35 3.58
CA ALA A 101 13.03 -5.08 3.11
C ALA A 101 13.81 -4.57 1.89
N TYR A 102 13.08 -4.23 0.84
CA TYR A 102 13.65 -3.75 -0.43
C TYR A 102 13.29 -2.29 -0.68
N THR A 103 14.28 -1.47 -1.03
CA THR A 103 14.02 -0.24 -1.78
C THR A 103 14.18 -0.51 -3.28
N LEU A 104 13.27 0.03 -4.08
CA LEU A 104 13.17 -0.20 -5.53
C LEU A 104 13.20 1.16 -6.25
N PRO A 105 14.35 1.86 -6.20
CA PRO A 105 14.43 3.20 -6.77
C PRO A 105 14.35 3.16 -8.30
N ASN A 106 13.69 4.19 -8.86
CA ASN A 106 13.79 4.53 -10.26
C ASN A 106 14.43 5.91 -10.37
N HIS A 107 15.54 6.01 -11.09
CA HIS A 107 16.23 7.28 -11.31
C HIS A 107 15.29 8.26 -12.03
N GLY A 108 15.07 9.43 -11.43
CA GLY A 108 14.17 10.47 -11.92
C GLY A 108 12.84 10.59 -11.14
N ASN A 109 12.30 9.50 -10.56
CA ASN A 109 11.04 9.54 -9.80
C ASN A 109 11.24 9.38 -8.29
N THR A 110 12.29 8.71 -7.86
CA THR A 110 12.57 8.55 -6.43
C THR A 110 13.29 9.77 -5.91
N THR A 111 12.64 10.53 -5.03
CA THR A 111 13.28 11.70 -4.40
C THR A 111 14.32 11.26 -3.37
N SER A 112 15.36 12.10 -3.16
CA SER A 112 16.35 11.84 -2.10
C SER A 112 15.72 11.73 -0.70
N LEU A 113 14.64 12.46 -0.45
CA LEU A 113 13.92 12.42 0.83
C LEU A 113 13.28 11.04 1.06
N THR A 114 12.49 10.55 0.11
CA THR A 114 11.80 9.25 0.24
C THR A 114 12.79 8.10 0.30
N TYR A 115 13.86 8.16 -0.50
CA TYR A 115 14.94 7.18 -0.46
C TYR A 115 15.61 7.13 0.91
N ASN A 116 16.03 8.29 1.44
CA ASN A 116 16.67 8.35 2.75
C ASN A 116 15.74 7.90 3.88
N ASN A 117 14.46 8.23 3.80
CA ASN A 117 13.45 7.74 4.77
C ASN A 117 13.37 6.21 4.77
N ALA A 118 13.34 5.59 3.59
CA ALA A 118 13.33 4.12 3.47
C ALA A 118 14.58 3.49 4.11
N ILE A 119 15.77 3.97 3.75
CA ILE A 119 17.04 3.46 4.28
C ILE A 119 17.13 3.64 5.80
N ASN A 120 16.78 4.83 6.31
CA ASN A 120 16.84 5.13 7.74
C ASN A 120 15.85 4.26 8.54
N LEU A 121 14.65 4.04 8.02
CA LEU A 121 13.64 3.17 8.65
C LEU A 121 14.14 1.73 8.74
N MET A 122 14.65 1.17 7.64
CA MET A 122 15.18 -0.20 7.62
C MET A 122 16.34 -0.39 8.60
N LYS A 123 17.24 0.61 8.69
CA LYS A 123 18.34 0.61 9.66
C LYS A 123 17.84 0.70 11.10
N ALA A 124 16.88 1.60 11.39
CA ALA A 124 16.34 1.79 12.73
C ALA A 124 15.67 0.52 13.27
N LEU A 125 15.01 -0.24 12.41
CA LEU A 125 14.35 -1.51 12.78
C LEU A 125 15.29 -2.72 12.69
N ASN A 126 16.55 -2.52 12.31
CA ASN A 126 17.56 -3.57 12.18
C ASN A 126 17.05 -4.78 11.37
N VAL A 127 16.42 -4.51 10.22
CA VAL A 127 15.94 -5.51 9.28
C VAL A 127 16.97 -5.72 8.17
N GLU A 128 16.93 -6.86 7.48
CA GLU A 128 17.75 -7.07 6.29
C GLU A 128 17.28 -6.10 5.18
N ALA A 129 18.16 -5.14 4.85
CA ALA A 129 17.90 -4.12 3.85
C ALA A 129 18.63 -4.44 2.54
N ARG A 130 17.88 -4.45 1.45
CA ARG A 130 18.41 -4.68 0.09
C ARG A 130 17.88 -3.62 -0.87
N GLU A 131 18.55 -3.47 -2.00
CA GLU A 131 18.16 -2.54 -3.06
C GLU A 131 18.14 -3.25 -4.42
N VAL A 132 17.11 -2.93 -5.22
CA VAL A 132 17.05 -3.28 -6.64
C VAL A 132 16.58 -2.05 -7.40
N ALA A 133 17.47 -1.44 -8.16
CA ALA A 133 17.10 -0.34 -9.05
C ALA A 133 16.31 -0.89 -10.24
N ILE A 134 15.08 -0.37 -10.42
CA ILE A 134 14.17 -0.84 -11.48
C ILE A 134 14.28 -0.06 -12.79
N GLY A 135 15.07 1.02 -12.82
CA GLY A 135 15.09 1.97 -13.94
C GLY A 135 15.43 1.36 -15.29
N GLU A 136 16.44 0.49 -15.34
CA GLU A 136 16.86 -0.14 -16.61
C GLU A 136 15.80 -1.14 -17.13
N GLY A 137 15.13 -1.89 -16.25
CA GLY A 137 14.04 -2.79 -16.63
C GLY A 137 12.86 -2.03 -17.22
N VAL A 138 12.43 -0.96 -16.53
CA VAL A 138 11.36 -0.07 -17.03
C VAL A 138 11.73 0.57 -18.36
N LYS A 139 12.99 1.01 -18.50
CA LYS A 139 13.50 1.60 -19.74
C LYS A 139 13.41 0.62 -20.91
N LEU A 140 13.97 -0.57 -20.73
CA LEU A 140 13.97 -1.59 -21.77
C LEU A 140 12.53 -1.93 -22.20
N HIS A 141 11.63 -2.12 -21.23
CA HIS A 141 10.23 -2.41 -21.50
C HIS A 141 9.55 -1.31 -22.33
N LEU A 142 9.77 -0.04 -21.99
CA LEU A 142 9.19 1.09 -22.73
C LEU A 142 9.80 1.26 -24.12
N GLU A 143 11.09 0.99 -24.31
CA GLU A 143 11.76 0.97 -25.61
C GLU A 143 11.18 -0.11 -26.52
N GLU A 144 10.96 -1.32 -26.02
CA GLU A 144 10.33 -2.42 -26.77
C GLU A 144 8.89 -2.10 -27.18
N LEU A 145 8.16 -1.32 -26.39
CA LEU A 145 6.84 -0.81 -26.75
C LEU A 145 6.86 0.35 -27.76
N GLY A 146 8.04 0.90 -28.07
CA GLY A 146 8.16 2.11 -28.91
C GLY A 146 7.64 3.37 -28.21
N HIS A 147 7.60 3.38 -26.87
CA HIS A 147 6.99 4.46 -26.09
C HIS A 147 7.86 5.73 -26.02
N GLY A 148 9.11 5.67 -26.45
CA GLY A 148 10.04 6.81 -26.42
C GLY A 148 10.63 7.11 -25.04
N ASN A 149 11.60 8.04 -25.03
CA ASN A 149 12.36 8.39 -23.80
C ASN A 149 11.65 9.48 -22.99
N GLN A 150 10.72 9.14 -22.12
CA GLN A 150 10.13 10.09 -21.17
C GLN A 150 10.83 10.06 -19.79
N TYR A 151 12.15 9.88 -19.80
CA TYR A 151 12.95 9.77 -18.57
C TYR A 151 13.16 11.09 -17.81
N ASN A 152 12.62 12.21 -18.30
CA ASN A 152 12.89 13.54 -17.77
C ASN A 152 11.93 13.98 -16.65
N GLY A 153 11.22 13.05 -16.00
CA GLY A 153 10.32 13.35 -14.88
C GLY A 153 8.90 13.75 -15.27
N GLU A 154 8.61 13.93 -16.53
CA GLU A 154 7.27 14.16 -17.08
C GLU A 154 6.73 12.84 -17.65
N GLY A 155 6.51 11.85 -16.76
CA GLY A 155 5.94 10.56 -17.16
C GLY A 155 4.44 10.66 -17.43
N ASP A 156 3.97 9.95 -18.45
CA ASP A 156 2.55 9.71 -18.67
C ASP A 156 2.05 8.49 -17.86
N THR A 157 0.78 8.18 -18.00
CA THR A 157 0.15 7.03 -17.32
C THR A 157 0.85 5.70 -17.66
N THR A 158 1.37 5.53 -18.88
CA THR A 158 2.09 4.31 -19.29
C THR A 158 3.37 4.15 -18.50
N TYR A 159 4.14 5.23 -18.39
CA TYR A 159 5.39 5.26 -17.63
C TYR A 159 5.17 5.00 -16.14
N GLU A 160 4.20 5.66 -15.51
CA GLU A 160 3.87 5.48 -14.11
C GLU A 160 3.42 4.04 -13.80
N ASN A 161 2.53 3.50 -14.63
CA ASN A 161 2.03 2.14 -14.49
C ASN A 161 3.11 1.08 -14.76
N ALA A 162 4.02 1.30 -15.70
CA ALA A 162 5.13 0.41 -15.96
C ALA A 162 6.04 0.27 -14.73
N GLN A 163 6.36 1.38 -14.07
CA GLN A 163 7.15 1.36 -12.84
C GLN A 163 6.46 0.61 -11.69
N ALA A 164 5.15 0.82 -11.50
CA ALA A 164 4.41 0.15 -10.45
C ALA A 164 4.36 -1.37 -10.68
N ARG A 165 4.19 -1.81 -11.93
CA ARG A 165 4.21 -3.24 -12.29
C ARG A 165 5.60 -3.85 -12.15
N GLU A 166 6.65 -3.14 -12.57
CA GLU A 166 8.03 -3.59 -12.42
C GLU A 166 8.40 -3.83 -10.95
N ARG A 167 8.04 -2.91 -10.06
CA ARG A 167 8.25 -3.11 -8.60
C ARG A 167 7.56 -4.36 -8.10
N THR A 168 6.33 -4.58 -8.52
CA THR A 168 5.55 -5.76 -8.12
C THR A 168 6.15 -7.04 -8.66
N GLN A 169 6.52 -7.08 -9.93
CA GLN A 169 7.17 -8.23 -10.56
C GLN A 169 8.46 -8.59 -9.82
N VAL A 170 9.35 -7.63 -9.60
CA VAL A 170 10.62 -7.83 -8.88
C VAL A 170 10.38 -8.39 -7.47
N LEU A 171 9.41 -7.83 -6.71
CA LEU A 171 9.12 -8.33 -5.36
C LEU A 171 8.55 -9.75 -5.37
N MET A 172 7.71 -10.10 -6.33
CA MET A 172 7.15 -11.45 -6.47
C MET A 172 8.22 -12.48 -6.84
N ASP A 173 9.13 -12.14 -7.75
CA ASP A 173 10.23 -13.00 -8.14
C ASP A 173 11.23 -13.20 -6.99
N ILE A 174 11.50 -12.14 -6.24
CA ILE A 174 12.31 -12.21 -5.01
C ILE A 174 11.64 -13.13 -3.99
N ALA A 175 10.34 -12.99 -3.77
CA ALA A 175 9.62 -13.85 -2.82
C ALA A 175 9.69 -15.34 -3.23
N ASN A 176 9.59 -15.64 -4.52
CA ASN A 176 9.79 -17.00 -5.03
C ASN A 176 11.21 -17.51 -4.74
N ARG A 177 12.23 -16.70 -5.03
CA ARG A 177 13.63 -17.06 -4.79
C ARG A 177 13.96 -17.28 -3.31
N GLU A 178 13.38 -16.45 -2.43
CA GLU A 178 13.63 -16.52 -0.98
C GLU A 178 12.66 -17.50 -0.28
N ALA A 179 11.83 -18.26 -1.02
CA ALA A 179 10.73 -19.05 -0.45
C ALA A 179 9.90 -18.22 0.54
N GLY A 180 9.58 -17.00 0.16
CA GLY A 180 8.98 -15.96 1.00
C GLY A 180 7.57 -15.57 0.58
N MET A 181 7.05 -14.56 1.27
CA MET A 181 5.73 -14.00 1.05
C MET A 181 5.84 -12.48 0.87
N VAL A 182 5.26 -11.94 -0.21
CA VAL A 182 5.17 -10.49 -0.41
C VAL A 182 4.11 -9.90 0.52
N ILE A 183 4.54 -8.93 1.34
CA ILE A 183 3.66 -8.18 2.23
C ILE A 183 3.21 -6.90 1.53
N GLY A 184 1.89 -6.76 1.36
CA GLY A 184 1.28 -5.60 0.73
C GLY A 184 1.17 -4.42 1.68
N THR A 185 1.36 -3.24 1.13
CA THR A 185 1.37 -1.97 1.84
C THR A 185 0.10 -1.15 1.63
N GLY A 186 -0.74 -1.48 0.62
CA GLY A 186 -1.96 -0.75 0.28
C GLY A 186 -2.96 -0.69 1.43
N ASP A 187 -3.55 0.47 1.64
CA ASP A 187 -4.52 0.73 2.69
C ASP A 187 -6.00 0.54 2.23
N MET A 188 -6.94 0.60 3.18
CA MET A 188 -8.37 0.42 2.89
C MET A 188 -8.91 1.49 1.93
N SER A 189 -8.42 2.72 2.00
CA SER A 189 -8.93 3.82 1.16
C SER A 189 -8.49 3.65 -0.29
N GLU A 190 -7.27 3.18 -0.53
CA GLU A 190 -6.77 2.84 -1.86
C GLU A 190 -7.60 1.70 -2.47
N LEU A 191 -7.88 0.66 -1.70
CA LEU A 191 -8.71 -0.47 -2.14
C LEU A 191 -10.16 -0.04 -2.41
N ALA A 192 -10.75 0.80 -1.56
CA ALA A 192 -12.12 1.25 -1.70
C ALA A 192 -12.33 2.16 -2.92
N LEU A 193 -11.32 2.97 -3.26
CA LEU A 193 -11.36 3.91 -4.37
C LEU A 193 -10.82 3.33 -5.68
N GLY A 194 -10.20 2.15 -5.65
CA GLY A 194 -9.45 1.61 -6.78
C GLY A 194 -8.23 2.46 -7.14
N TRP A 195 -7.65 3.15 -6.15
CA TRP A 195 -6.49 4.01 -6.33
C TRP A 195 -5.19 3.20 -6.32
N ALA A 196 -4.99 2.46 -7.38
CA ALA A 196 -3.83 1.59 -7.57
C ALA A 196 -3.64 1.27 -9.05
N THR A 197 -2.42 0.98 -9.46
CA THR A 197 -2.13 0.46 -10.79
C THR A 197 -2.57 -1.00 -10.87
N TYR A 198 -3.41 -1.35 -11.86
CA TYR A 198 -3.82 -2.73 -12.08
C TYR A 198 -2.61 -3.64 -12.35
N ASN A 199 -2.56 -4.78 -11.67
CA ASN A 199 -1.40 -5.69 -11.64
C ASN A 199 -0.09 -5.02 -11.15
N GLY A 200 -0.21 -4.00 -10.31
CA GLY A 200 0.92 -3.27 -9.75
C GLY A 200 0.88 -3.24 -8.22
N ASP A 201 0.91 -2.05 -7.66
CA ASP A 201 1.11 -1.76 -6.24
C ASP A 201 0.07 -2.35 -5.27
N HIS A 202 -1.13 -2.75 -5.75
CA HIS A 202 -2.13 -3.46 -4.95
C HIS A 202 -1.89 -4.98 -4.85
N MET A 203 -1.00 -5.52 -5.68
CA MET A 203 -0.72 -6.97 -5.71
C MET A 203 0.21 -7.37 -4.58
N SER A 204 -0.22 -8.33 -3.78
CA SER A 204 0.57 -8.90 -2.69
C SER A 204 0.03 -10.28 -2.29
N MET A 205 0.80 -11.00 -1.49
CA MET A 205 0.36 -12.28 -0.95
C MET A 205 -0.37 -12.12 0.40
N TYR A 206 -0.12 -11.02 1.11
CA TYR A 206 -0.84 -10.63 2.33
C TYR A 206 -0.79 -9.13 2.56
N GLY A 207 -1.93 -8.44 2.49
CA GLY A 207 -2.05 -7.00 2.69
C GLY A 207 -2.30 -6.65 4.16
N VAL A 208 -1.27 -6.20 4.89
CA VAL A 208 -1.38 -5.90 6.33
C VAL A 208 -2.19 -4.65 6.64
N ASN A 209 -2.27 -3.69 5.70
CA ASN A 209 -2.98 -2.42 5.88
C ASN A 209 -4.38 -2.40 5.24
N ALA A 210 -4.83 -3.50 4.63
CA ALA A 210 -6.04 -3.58 3.81
C ALA A 210 -7.33 -3.12 4.52
N SER A 211 -7.39 -3.18 5.84
CA SER A 211 -8.53 -2.74 6.65
C SER A 211 -8.29 -1.41 7.40
N VAL A 212 -7.18 -0.72 7.13
CA VAL A 212 -6.81 0.54 7.80
C VAL A 212 -7.08 1.72 6.86
N PRO A 213 -7.96 2.68 7.22
CA PRO A 213 -8.19 3.86 6.39
C PRO A 213 -6.98 4.80 6.40
N LYS A 214 -6.73 5.47 5.29
CA LYS A 214 -5.59 6.39 5.07
C LYS A 214 -5.40 7.40 6.19
N THR A 215 -6.50 7.96 6.69
CA THR A 215 -6.47 8.95 7.77
C THR A 215 -5.92 8.39 9.09
N LEU A 216 -6.00 7.08 9.31
CA LEU A 216 -5.52 6.43 10.53
C LEU A 216 -4.06 5.97 10.42
N VAL A 217 -3.56 5.68 9.21
CA VAL A 217 -2.18 5.21 8.96
C VAL A 217 -1.15 6.11 9.64
N ARG A 218 -1.28 7.45 9.49
CA ARG A 218 -0.38 8.42 10.11
C ARG A 218 -0.32 8.28 11.62
N HIS A 219 -1.47 8.09 12.27
CA HIS A 219 -1.54 7.96 13.72
C HIS A 219 -0.96 6.65 14.22
N LEU A 220 -1.13 5.57 13.44
CA LEU A 220 -0.49 4.28 13.74
C LEU A 220 1.03 4.35 13.65
N VAL A 221 1.56 4.99 12.62
CA VAL A 221 3.02 5.18 12.47
C VAL A 221 3.59 6.08 13.58
N GLN A 222 2.85 7.11 14.01
CA GLN A 222 3.28 7.97 15.12
C GLN A 222 3.22 7.27 16.48
N HIS A 223 2.38 6.26 16.62
CA HIS A 223 2.19 5.52 17.87
C HIS A 223 3.20 4.38 18.03
N ALA A 224 3.58 3.70 16.94
CA ALA A 224 4.50 2.57 16.96
C ALA A 224 5.94 2.98 17.24
#